data_0755793d49d5150e9d233480fa555d11
#
_entry.id   0755793d49d5150e9d233480fa555d11
#
_cell.length_a   1.000
_cell.length_b   1.000
_cell.length_c   1.000
_cell.angle_alpha   90.00
_cell.angle_beta   90.00
_cell.angle_gamma   90.00
#
_symmetry.space_group_name_H-M   'P 1'
#
loop_
_entity.id
_entity.type
_entity.pdbx_description
1 polymer ?
#
loop_
_entity_poly.entity_id
_entity_poly.type
_entity_poly.pdbx_seq_one_letter_code
_entity_poly.pdbx_strand_id
1 'polypeptide(L)'
;MTFQGKTVFITGASRGIGHAIGLRLAREGANIVVAAKTAEPHPKLPGTIYTAAEDMEQAGGKALPIVLDVRDETAVRAAVQQAVDAFGGIDILVNNASAIQLTDTLHTDMKRYDLMHQINTRGTFVCSQACLPHLLKAENPHVLNLSPPLNMETRWFQNHVAYTMAKFGMSMCVLGMAGEFRGKVAFNALWPRTAIATAAVEFALGGQEMMRRSRTPEILADAAAIVFGKDAKTFTGNFLIDDEVLAAEGITDLEKYKVTPGMKDEELVRDFFV
;
A
#
# COMPACT_ATOMS: atom_id res chain seq x y z
N MET A 1 14.44 5.89 14.26
CA MET A 1 14.92 5.41 12.95
C MET A 1 14.79 6.55 11.98
N THR A 2 15.69 6.72 11.02
CA THR A 2 15.59 7.80 10.05
C THR A 2 15.59 7.20 8.65
N PHE A 3 14.74 7.74 7.77
CA PHE A 3 14.68 7.39 6.35
C PHE A 3 15.41 8.43 5.48
N GLN A 4 16.28 9.22 6.10
CA GLN A 4 17.04 10.27 5.43
C GLN A 4 17.74 9.75 4.16
N GLY A 5 17.38 10.29 3.00
CA GLY A 5 17.93 9.95 1.72
C GLY A 5 17.51 8.59 1.14
N LYS A 6 16.72 7.78 1.85
CA LYS A 6 16.15 6.52 1.31
C LYS A 6 15.09 6.83 0.27
N THR A 7 15.12 6.14 -0.85
CA THR A 7 14.17 6.31 -1.95
C THR A 7 13.05 5.29 -1.86
N VAL A 8 11.82 5.78 -1.77
CA VAL A 8 10.59 4.99 -1.62
C VAL A 8 9.71 5.17 -2.85
N PHE A 9 9.50 4.10 -3.62
CA PHE A 9 8.59 4.09 -4.77
C PHE A 9 7.22 3.60 -4.33
N ILE A 10 6.20 4.46 -4.39
CA ILE A 10 4.84 4.15 -3.91
C ILE A 10 3.84 4.21 -5.05
N THR A 11 3.20 3.07 -5.35
CA THR A 11 2.10 3.04 -6.33
C THR A 11 0.78 3.46 -5.68
N GLY A 12 -0.02 4.26 -6.39
CA GLY A 12 -1.29 4.76 -5.85
C GLY A 12 -1.12 5.80 -4.73
N ALA A 13 -0.04 6.58 -4.74
CA ALA A 13 0.35 7.48 -3.66
C ALA A 13 -0.34 8.86 -3.66
N SER A 14 -1.25 9.14 -4.60
CA SER A 14 -1.92 10.44 -4.70
C SER A 14 -2.93 10.71 -3.57
N ARG A 15 -3.32 9.72 -2.78
CA ARG A 15 -4.29 9.79 -1.67
C ARG A 15 -4.27 8.55 -0.78
N GLY A 16 -5.05 8.60 0.32
CA GLY A 16 -5.32 7.45 1.18
C GLY A 16 -4.05 6.84 1.79
N ILE A 17 -3.99 5.52 1.85
CA ILE A 17 -2.91 4.77 2.53
C ILE A 17 -1.54 5.08 1.92
N GLY A 18 -1.44 5.06 0.58
CA GLY A 18 -0.16 5.35 -0.10
C GLY A 18 0.36 6.77 0.17
N HIS A 19 -0.54 7.76 0.21
CA HIS A 19 -0.20 9.13 0.57
C HIS A 19 0.27 9.22 2.03
N ALA A 20 -0.45 8.60 2.97
CA ALA A 20 -0.10 8.61 4.38
C ALA A 20 1.26 7.95 4.64
N ILE A 21 1.56 6.81 3.97
CA ILE A 21 2.88 6.17 4.06
C ILE A 21 3.97 7.11 3.53
N GLY A 22 3.76 7.73 2.35
CA GLY A 22 4.71 8.68 1.78
C GLY A 22 4.97 9.87 2.69
N LEU A 23 3.90 10.48 3.22
CA LEU A 23 3.99 11.61 4.14
C LEU A 23 4.72 11.25 5.45
N ARG A 24 4.45 10.06 6.00
CA ARG A 24 5.11 9.55 7.20
C ARG A 24 6.63 9.42 7.00
N LEU A 25 7.05 8.87 5.86
CA LEU A 25 8.47 8.67 5.56
C LEU A 25 9.16 9.97 5.14
N ALA A 26 8.45 10.87 4.46
CA ALA A 26 8.94 12.21 4.10
C ALA A 26 9.33 13.03 5.33
N ARG A 27 8.55 12.94 6.44
CA ARG A 27 8.87 13.58 7.73
C ARG A 27 10.21 13.12 8.32
N GLU A 28 10.71 11.97 7.90
CA GLU A 28 12.02 11.43 8.29
C GLU A 28 13.09 11.59 7.20
N GLY A 29 12.83 12.45 6.19
CA GLY A 29 13.78 12.85 5.16
C GLY A 29 13.89 11.90 3.97
N ALA A 30 12.91 11.02 3.73
CA ALA A 30 12.90 10.14 2.57
C ALA A 30 12.67 10.90 1.24
N ASN A 31 13.16 10.31 0.15
CA ASN A 31 12.80 10.67 -1.22
C ASN A 31 11.59 9.83 -1.64
N ILE A 32 10.47 10.46 -1.98
CA ILE A 32 9.23 9.76 -2.29
C ILE A 32 8.90 9.86 -3.77
N VAL A 33 8.76 8.72 -4.44
CA VAL A 33 8.21 8.65 -5.79
C VAL A 33 6.70 8.46 -5.67
N VAL A 34 5.96 9.50 -6.05
CA VAL A 34 4.49 9.54 -5.99
C VAL A 34 3.94 9.05 -7.33
N ALA A 35 3.82 7.73 -7.46
CA ALA A 35 3.41 7.10 -8.72
C ALA A 35 1.91 6.79 -8.70
N ALA A 36 1.11 7.51 -9.49
CA ALA A 36 -0.33 7.25 -9.63
C ALA A 36 -0.90 7.85 -10.93
N LYS A 37 -2.12 7.46 -11.28
CA LYS A 37 -2.81 7.94 -12.50
C LYS A 37 -3.35 9.36 -12.40
N THR A 38 -3.65 9.83 -11.19
CA THR A 38 -4.40 11.08 -10.98
C THR A 38 -3.45 12.27 -11.04
N ALA A 39 -3.35 12.89 -12.21
CA ALA A 39 -2.61 14.14 -12.43
C ALA A 39 -3.51 15.37 -12.29
N GLU A 40 -4.78 15.26 -12.72
CA GLU A 40 -5.76 16.34 -12.68
C GLU A 40 -6.70 16.21 -11.47
N PRO A 41 -7.19 17.33 -10.90
CA PRO A 41 -8.20 17.31 -9.85
C PRO A 41 -9.46 16.57 -10.29
N HIS A 42 -10.01 15.74 -9.41
CA HIS A 42 -11.25 15.02 -9.65
C HIS A 42 -12.36 15.55 -8.72
N PRO A 43 -13.60 15.77 -9.24
CA PRO A 43 -14.67 16.41 -8.45
C PRO A 43 -15.05 15.68 -7.15
N LYS A 44 -14.82 14.36 -7.09
CA LYS A 44 -15.21 13.49 -5.95
C LYS A 44 -14.03 12.91 -5.18
N LEU A 45 -12.82 12.96 -5.75
CA LEU A 45 -11.66 12.31 -5.15
C LEU A 45 -10.60 13.36 -4.80
N PRO A 46 -10.17 13.45 -3.54
CA PRO A 46 -9.16 14.43 -3.14
C PRO A 46 -7.78 14.06 -3.70
N GLY A 47 -6.95 15.07 -3.90
CA GLY A 47 -5.53 14.93 -4.19
C GLY A 47 -5.19 14.47 -5.61
N THR A 48 -4.03 14.93 -6.04
CA THR A 48 -3.34 14.53 -7.27
C THR A 48 -1.93 14.07 -6.91
N ILE A 49 -1.16 13.55 -7.88
CA ILE A 49 0.27 13.26 -7.66
C ILE A 49 1.05 14.53 -7.30
N TYR A 50 0.63 15.69 -7.80
CA TYR A 50 1.30 16.97 -7.55
C TYR A 50 1.03 17.50 -6.15
N THR A 51 -0.24 17.52 -5.72
CA THR A 51 -0.58 17.94 -4.35
C THR A 51 0.03 17.00 -3.31
N ALA A 52 0.05 15.70 -3.58
CA ALA A 52 0.70 14.73 -2.70
C ALA A 52 2.23 14.95 -2.63
N ALA A 53 2.88 15.29 -3.76
CA ALA A 53 4.29 15.61 -3.76
C ALA A 53 4.59 16.88 -2.95
N GLU A 54 3.78 17.94 -3.12
CA GLU A 54 3.88 19.17 -2.33
C GLU A 54 3.75 18.90 -0.82
N ASP A 55 2.78 18.09 -0.40
CA ASP A 55 2.61 17.69 1.01
C ASP A 55 3.86 17.01 1.57
N MET A 56 4.48 16.12 0.79
CA MET A 56 5.67 15.39 1.19
C MET A 56 6.92 16.28 1.26
N GLU A 57 7.05 17.25 0.34
CA GLU A 57 8.13 18.25 0.39
C GLU A 57 7.97 19.19 1.58
N GLN A 58 6.75 19.65 1.85
CA GLN A 58 6.45 20.47 3.04
C GLN A 58 6.73 19.72 4.35
N ALA A 59 6.59 18.38 4.32
CA ALA A 59 6.91 17.55 5.48
C ALA A 59 8.42 17.34 5.71
N GLY A 60 9.28 17.74 4.78
CA GLY A 60 10.74 17.70 4.92
C GLY A 60 11.44 16.62 4.05
N GLY A 61 10.69 15.88 3.25
CA GLY A 61 11.23 14.94 2.26
C GLY A 61 11.53 15.61 0.92
N LYS A 62 11.91 14.78 -0.07
CA LYS A 62 11.88 15.17 -1.49
C LYS A 62 10.81 14.34 -2.18
N ALA A 63 10.14 14.88 -3.20
CA ALA A 63 9.11 14.15 -3.90
C ALA A 63 9.28 14.21 -5.42
N LEU A 64 8.95 13.12 -6.10
CA LEU A 64 8.91 13.01 -7.55
C LEU A 64 7.53 12.51 -7.98
N PRO A 65 6.64 13.38 -8.47
CA PRO A 65 5.35 12.97 -9.00
C PRO A 65 5.51 12.34 -10.39
N ILE A 66 4.98 11.12 -10.58
CA ILE A 66 5.00 10.40 -11.86
C ILE A 66 3.59 9.93 -12.21
N VAL A 67 3.10 10.31 -13.38
CA VAL A 67 1.85 9.75 -13.93
C VAL A 67 2.09 8.29 -14.32
N LEU A 68 1.45 7.36 -13.60
CA LEU A 68 1.65 5.93 -13.81
C LEU A 68 0.36 5.13 -13.76
N ASP A 69 0.09 4.38 -14.82
CA ASP A 69 -0.83 3.25 -14.79
C ASP A 69 -0.01 1.94 -14.64
N VAL A 70 -0.14 1.26 -13.51
CA VAL A 70 0.62 0.03 -13.22
C VAL A 70 0.30 -1.14 -14.16
N ARG A 71 -0.73 -1.01 -15.01
CA ARG A 71 -1.07 -1.99 -16.04
C ARG A 71 -0.15 -1.91 -17.25
N ASP A 72 0.45 -0.75 -17.48
CA ASP A 72 1.40 -0.52 -18.58
C ASP A 72 2.83 -0.82 -18.12
N GLU A 73 3.35 -1.96 -18.56
CA GLU A 73 4.70 -2.40 -18.21
C GLU A 73 5.79 -1.42 -18.68
N THR A 74 5.63 -0.85 -19.88
CA THR A 74 6.60 0.10 -20.42
C THR A 74 6.62 1.36 -19.58
N ALA A 75 5.45 1.87 -19.19
CA ALA A 75 5.36 3.03 -18.31
C ALA A 75 5.93 2.74 -16.92
N VAL A 76 5.72 1.53 -16.37
CA VAL A 76 6.33 1.13 -15.08
C VAL A 76 7.86 1.15 -15.16
N ARG A 77 8.45 0.54 -16.20
CA ARG A 77 9.92 0.53 -16.38
C ARG A 77 10.48 1.95 -16.57
N ALA A 78 9.79 2.80 -17.32
CA ALA A 78 10.17 4.20 -17.49
C ALA A 78 10.07 5.01 -16.18
N ALA A 79 9.03 4.78 -15.38
CA ALA A 79 8.86 5.43 -14.07
C ALA A 79 9.96 5.01 -13.07
N VAL A 80 10.33 3.73 -13.06
CA VAL A 80 11.43 3.22 -12.23
C VAL A 80 12.75 3.89 -12.66
N GLN A 81 13.01 4.01 -13.96
CA GLN A 81 14.23 4.67 -14.46
C GLN A 81 14.25 6.15 -14.06
N GLN A 82 13.13 6.88 -14.19
CA GLN A 82 13.03 8.28 -13.73
C GLN A 82 13.33 8.43 -12.23
N ALA A 83 12.84 7.50 -11.40
CA ALA A 83 13.13 7.49 -9.97
C ALA A 83 14.64 7.29 -9.69
N VAL A 84 15.28 6.38 -10.42
CA VAL A 84 16.70 6.10 -10.31
C VAL A 84 17.54 7.29 -10.78
N ASP A 85 17.17 7.93 -11.88
CA ASP A 85 17.87 9.11 -12.41
C ASP A 85 17.77 10.30 -11.44
N ALA A 86 16.62 10.46 -10.76
CA ALA A 86 16.38 11.55 -9.83
C ALA A 86 17.08 11.34 -8.46
N PHE A 87 17.07 10.10 -7.95
CA PHE A 87 17.48 9.82 -6.56
C PHE A 87 18.63 8.81 -6.42
N GLY A 88 19.13 8.26 -7.52
CA GLY A 88 20.27 7.35 -7.54
C GLY A 88 19.97 5.88 -7.32
N GLY A 89 18.74 5.52 -6.90
CA GLY A 89 18.33 4.13 -6.64
C GLY A 89 16.94 4.02 -6.04
N ILE A 90 16.56 2.80 -5.65
CA ILE A 90 15.31 2.52 -4.94
C ILE A 90 15.64 1.61 -3.76
N ASP A 91 15.27 2.03 -2.55
CA ASP A 91 15.45 1.27 -1.31
C ASP A 91 14.17 0.52 -0.91
N ILE A 92 13.00 1.11 -1.19
CA ILE A 92 11.71 0.58 -0.76
C ILE A 92 10.71 0.67 -1.91
N LEU A 93 9.94 -0.40 -2.13
CA LEU A 93 8.77 -0.41 -3.00
C LEU A 93 7.50 -0.65 -2.15
N VAL A 94 6.48 0.19 -2.36
CA VAL A 94 5.15 0.00 -1.78
C VAL A 94 4.14 -0.25 -2.90
N ASN A 95 3.69 -1.49 -3.02
CA ASN A 95 2.60 -1.88 -3.92
C ASN A 95 1.26 -1.61 -3.22
N ASN A 96 0.76 -0.38 -3.39
CA ASN A 96 -0.50 0.08 -2.80
C ASN A 96 -1.59 0.33 -3.85
N ALA A 97 -1.26 0.56 -5.13
CA ALA A 97 -2.26 0.72 -6.17
C ALA A 97 -3.23 -0.48 -6.19
N SER A 98 -4.53 -0.21 -6.15
CA SER A 98 -5.56 -1.25 -6.05
C SER A 98 -6.84 -0.83 -6.77
N ALA A 99 -7.59 -1.82 -7.24
CA ALA A 99 -8.98 -1.68 -7.67
C ALA A 99 -9.84 -2.64 -6.86
N ILE A 100 -11.06 -2.19 -6.52
CA ILE A 100 -12.04 -2.96 -5.76
C ILE A 100 -13.39 -2.94 -6.46
N GLN A 101 -14.02 -4.11 -6.50
CA GLN A 101 -15.45 -4.28 -6.76
C GLN A 101 -15.93 -5.54 -6.06
N LEU A 102 -16.91 -5.38 -5.20
CA LEU A 102 -17.52 -6.46 -4.42
C LEU A 102 -18.82 -6.90 -5.10
N THR A 103 -18.71 -7.86 -6.02
CA THR A 103 -19.83 -8.49 -6.70
C THR A 103 -19.67 -9.99 -6.66
N ASP A 104 -20.80 -10.69 -6.59
CA ASP A 104 -20.83 -12.14 -6.70
C ASP A 104 -20.46 -12.61 -8.11
N THR A 105 -20.31 -13.91 -8.29
CA THR A 105 -19.87 -14.52 -9.55
C THR A 105 -20.80 -14.21 -10.73
N LEU A 106 -22.11 -14.16 -10.51
CA LEU A 106 -23.10 -13.92 -11.57
C LEU A 106 -23.11 -12.47 -12.05
N HIS A 107 -22.83 -11.53 -11.16
CA HIS A 107 -22.93 -10.10 -11.42
C HIS A 107 -21.55 -9.42 -11.64
N THR A 108 -20.48 -10.21 -11.67
CA THR A 108 -19.13 -9.66 -11.94
C THR A 108 -18.97 -9.41 -13.44
N ASP A 109 -18.91 -8.15 -13.84
CA ASP A 109 -18.52 -7.73 -15.20
C ASP A 109 -17.06 -8.11 -15.46
N MET A 110 -16.77 -8.80 -16.57
CA MET A 110 -15.41 -9.23 -16.93
C MET A 110 -14.42 -8.08 -17.12
N LYS A 111 -14.88 -6.90 -17.55
CA LYS A 111 -14.03 -5.69 -17.58
C LYS A 111 -13.55 -5.29 -16.19
N ARG A 112 -14.40 -5.49 -15.17
CA ARG A 112 -14.04 -5.23 -13.78
C ARG A 112 -13.15 -6.32 -13.19
N TYR A 113 -13.44 -7.59 -13.53
CA TYR A 113 -12.56 -8.71 -13.22
C TYR A 113 -11.15 -8.45 -13.75
N ASP A 114 -11.02 -8.17 -15.06
CA ASP A 114 -9.74 -7.90 -15.70
C ASP A 114 -9.04 -6.69 -15.08
N LEU A 115 -9.77 -5.61 -14.81
CA LEU A 115 -9.24 -4.41 -14.17
C LEU A 115 -8.62 -4.73 -12.80
N MET A 116 -9.34 -5.47 -11.94
CA MET A 116 -8.83 -5.85 -10.62
C MET A 116 -7.56 -6.71 -10.72
N HIS A 117 -7.57 -7.72 -11.58
CA HIS A 117 -6.42 -8.61 -11.77
C HIS A 117 -5.22 -7.89 -12.39
N GLN A 118 -5.45 -7.01 -13.37
CA GLN A 118 -4.38 -6.23 -14.01
C GLN A 118 -3.73 -5.24 -13.03
N ILE A 119 -4.50 -4.58 -12.18
CA ILE A 119 -3.96 -3.62 -11.21
C ILE A 119 -3.36 -4.34 -10.00
N ASN A 120 -4.16 -5.19 -9.33
CA ASN A 120 -3.75 -5.75 -8.04
C ASN A 120 -2.66 -6.82 -8.24
N THR A 121 -2.94 -7.90 -8.96
CA THR A 121 -2.00 -9.03 -9.12
C THR A 121 -0.87 -8.70 -10.08
N ARG A 122 -1.22 -8.41 -11.36
CA ARG A 122 -0.22 -8.18 -12.39
C ARG A 122 0.59 -6.91 -12.12
N GLY A 123 -0.04 -5.82 -11.69
CA GLY A 123 0.64 -4.57 -11.38
C GLY A 123 1.65 -4.73 -10.24
N THR A 124 1.29 -5.46 -9.17
CA THR A 124 2.22 -5.81 -8.08
C THR A 124 3.43 -6.58 -8.61
N PHE A 125 3.21 -7.58 -9.46
CA PHE A 125 4.31 -8.36 -10.03
C PHE A 125 5.23 -7.50 -10.91
N VAL A 126 4.67 -6.72 -11.82
CA VAL A 126 5.43 -5.88 -12.77
C VAL A 126 6.24 -4.80 -12.02
N CYS A 127 5.63 -4.11 -11.05
CA CYS A 127 6.35 -3.11 -10.26
C CYS A 127 7.48 -3.74 -9.43
N SER A 128 7.24 -4.90 -8.82
CA SER A 128 8.28 -5.62 -8.09
C SER A 128 9.42 -6.04 -9.01
N GLN A 129 9.11 -6.63 -10.17
CA GLN A 129 10.10 -7.05 -11.16
C GLN A 129 10.94 -5.86 -11.67
N ALA A 130 10.33 -4.72 -11.92
CA ALA A 130 11.03 -3.53 -12.42
C ALA A 130 11.94 -2.89 -11.35
N CYS A 131 11.50 -2.87 -10.08
CA CYS A 131 12.29 -2.29 -8.98
C CYS A 131 13.41 -3.22 -8.48
N LEU A 132 13.26 -4.54 -8.62
CA LEU A 132 14.19 -5.54 -8.07
C LEU A 132 15.68 -5.31 -8.41
N PRO A 133 16.08 -4.96 -9.67
CA PRO A 133 17.51 -4.72 -9.99
C PRO A 133 18.11 -3.56 -9.18
N HIS A 134 17.31 -2.64 -8.68
CA HIS A 134 17.71 -1.50 -7.87
C HIS A 134 17.66 -1.84 -6.38
N LEU A 135 16.58 -2.51 -5.94
CA LEU A 135 16.45 -3.00 -4.57
C LEU A 135 17.60 -3.93 -4.16
N LEU A 136 18.05 -4.80 -5.06
CA LEU A 136 19.21 -5.69 -4.82
C LEU A 136 20.53 -4.95 -4.55
N LYS A 137 20.63 -3.66 -4.86
CA LYS A 137 21.80 -2.81 -4.59
C LYS A 137 21.65 -1.98 -3.31
N ALA A 138 20.44 -1.93 -2.74
CA ALA A 138 20.18 -1.17 -1.53
C ALA A 138 20.69 -1.92 -0.29
N GLU A 139 20.97 -1.18 0.77
CA GLU A 139 21.52 -1.71 2.02
C GLU A 139 20.48 -2.52 2.80
N ASN A 140 19.25 -2.01 2.91
CA ASN A 140 18.14 -2.63 3.63
C ASN A 140 16.85 -2.57 2.79
N PRO A 141 16.77 -3.36 1.70
CA PRO A 141 15.69 -3.25 0.72
C PRO A 141 14.40 -3.92 1.17
N HIS A 142 13.28 -3.21 1.03
CA HIS A 142 11.95 -3.73 1.36
C HIS A 142 10.96 -3.60 0.20
N VAL A 143 10.11 -4.61 0.04
CA VAL A 143 8.87 -4.55 -0.74
C VAL A 143 7.71 -4.78 0.21
N LEU A 144 6.77 -3.84 0.25
CA LEU A 144 5.55 -3.94 1.03
C LEU A 144 4.34 -3.98 0.11
N ASN A 145 3.56 -5.04 0.19
CA ASN A 145 2.29 -5.14 -0.52
C ASN A 145 1.13 -4.85 0.43
N LEU A 146 0.27 -3.90 0.07
CA LEU A 146 -1.00 -3.65 0.79
C LEU A 146 -1.97 -4.77 0.42
N SER A 147 -1.78 -5.94 1.02
CA SER A 147 -2.52 -7.16 0.72
C SER A 147 -2.75 -8.01 1.98
N PRO A 148 -3.85 -8.80 1.99
CA PRO A 148 -4.29 -9.51 3.18
C PRO A 148 -3.46 -10.77 3.47
N PRO A 149 -3.56 -11.31 4.70
CA PRO A 149 -3.12 -12.67 4.97
C PRO A 149 -3.88 -13.69 4.11
N LEU A 150 -3.23 -14.81 3.74
CA LEU A 150 -3.81 -15.89 2.93
C LEU A 150 -4.74 -16.77 3.79
N ASN A 151 -5.87 -16.22 4.21
CA ASN A 151 -6.91 -16.96 4.92
C ASN A 151 -7.84 -17.63 3.92
N MET A 152 -7.80 -18.95 3.84
CA MET A 152 -8.53 -19.77 2.84
C MET A 152 -9.95 -20.15 3.29
N GLU A 153 -10.50 -19.52 4.33
CA GLU A 153 -11.89 -19.75 4.72
C GLU A 153 -12.88 -19.29 3.65
N THR A 154 -13.90 -20.10 3.36
CA THR A 154 -14.89 -19.84 2.31
C THR A 154 -15.57 -18.49 2.44
N ARG A 155 -15.80 -18.00 3.68
CA ARG A 155 -16.42 -16.69 3.94
C ARG A 155 -15.69 -15.51 3.26
N TRP A 156 -14.39 -15.65 3.02
CA TRP A 156 -13.57 -14.62 2.36
C TRP A 156 -13.62 -14.65 0.84
N PHE A 157 -14.22 -15.70 0.28
CA PHE A 157 -14.41 -15.86 -1.16
C PHE A 157 -15.86 -15.64 -1.59
N GLN A 158 -16.82 -16.16 -0.80
CA GLN A 158 -18.23 -16.04 -1.14
C GLN A 158 -18.63 -14.56 -1.29
N ASN A 159 -19.47 -14.26 -2.27
CA ASN A 159 -19.97 -12.94 -2.63
C ASN A 159 -18.97 -11.97 -3.28
N HIS A 160 -17.66 -12.25 -3.33
CA HIS A 160 -16.66 -11.40 -3.99
C HIS A 160 -15.41 -12.16 -4.47
N VAL A 161 -15.62 -13.31 -5.10
CA VAL A 161 -14.54 -14.22 -5.55
C VAL A 161 -13.48 -13.49 -6.37
N ALA A 162 -13.89 -12.67 -7.34
CA ALA A 162 -12.97 -11.94 -8.23
C ALA A 162 -12.03 -10.99 -7.46
N TYR A 163 -12.57 -10.25 -6.48
CA TYR A 163 -11.76 -9.36 -5.65
C TYR A 163 -10.79 -10.13 -4.75
N THR A 164 -11.27 -11.18 -4.09
CA THR A 164 -10.43 -12.01 -3.22
C THR A 164 -9.25 -12.62 -4.00
N MET A 165 -9.53 -13.22 -5.18
CA MET A 165 -8.49 -13.76 -6.04
C MET A 165 -7.44 -12.71 -6.42
N ALA A 166 -7.88 -11.50 -6.79
CA ALA A 166 -6.99 -10.41 -7.17
C ALA A 166 -6.13 -9.93 -5.99
N LYS A 167 -6.70 -9.82 -4.78
CA LYS A 167 -5.94 -9.47 -3.57
C LYS A 167 -5.01 -10.57 -3.10
N PHE A 168 -5.45 -11.82 -3.15
CA PHE A 168 -4.59 -12.96 -2.82
C PHE A 168 -3.45 -13.13 -3.83
N GLY A 169 -3.65 -12.74 -5.10
CA GLY A 169 -2.57 -12.68 -6.07
C GLY A 169 -1.41 -11.76 -5.63
N MET A 170 -1.71 -10.62 -5.00
CA MET A 170 -0.68 -9.76 -4.40
C MET A 170 0.03 -10.47 -3.23
N SER A 171 -0.72 -11.17 -2.39
CA SER A 171 -0.19 -11.93 -1.25
C SER A 171 0.65 -13.13 -1.69
N MET A 172 0.26 -13.79 -2.78
CA MET A 172 1.06 -14.87 -3.38
C MET A 172 2.39 -14.36 -3.94
N CYS A 173 2.44 -13.12 -4.46
CA CYS A 173 3.71 -12.47 -4.81
C CYS A 173 4.62 -12.33 -3.58
N VAL A 174 4.08 -11.93 -2.41
CA VAL A 174 4.87 -11.88 -1.17
C VAL A 174 5.43 -13.25 -0.83
N LEU A 175 4.58 -14.29 -0.81
CA LEU A 175 4.98 -15.64 -0.43
C LEU A 175 6.10 -16.19 -1.33
N GLY A 176 5.92 -16.07 -2.66
CA GLY A 176 6.89 -16.57 -3.64
C GLY A 176 8.20 -15.77 -3.64
N MET A 177 8.11 -14.44 -3.74
CA MET A 177 9.28 -13.57 -3.85
C MET A 177 10.08 -13.51 -2.54
N ALA A 178 9.45 -13.61 -1.38
CA ALA A 178 10.15 -13.74 -0.10
C ALA A 178 11.04 -14.99 -0.03
N GLY A 179 10.59 -16.09 -0.63
CA GLY A 179 11.39 -17.32 -0.76
C GLY A 179 12.54 -17.16 -1.76
N GLU A 180 12.24 -16.60 -2.94
CA GLU A 180 13.20 -16.41 -4.04
C GLU A 180 14.34 -15.46 -3.68
N PHE A 181 14.03 -14.36 -2.97
CA PHE A 181 15.01 -13.32 -2.60
C PHE A 181 15.41 -13.34 -1.12
N ARG A 182 15.24 -14.49 -0.45
CA ARG A 182 15.59 -14.64 0.98
C ARG A 182 17.02 -14.18 1.27
N GLY A 183 17.17 -13.36 2.31
CA GLY A 183 18.46 -12.80 2.72
C GLY A 183 18.99 -11.67 1.83
N LYS A 184 18.22 -11.24 0.83
CA LYS A 184 18.61 -10.15 -0.10
C LYS A 184 17.62 -9.00 -0.10
N VAL A 185 16.33 -9.28 -0.27
CA VAL A 185 15.23 -8.30 -0.30
C VAL A 185 14.09 -8.83 0.55
N ALA A 186 13.58 -8.01 1.46
CA ALA A 186 12.39 -8.34 2.24
C ALA A 186 11.12 -8.14 1.43
N PHE A 187 10.23 -9.13 1.44
CA PHE A 187 8.88 -9.04 0.91
C PHE A 187 7.89 -9.32 2.03
N ASN A 188 7.05 -8.35 2.37
CA ASN A 188 6.03 -8.48 3.39
C ASN A 188 4.69 -7.95 2.90
N ALA A 189 3.61 -8.45 3.48
CA ALA A 189 2.27 -7.92 3.33
C ALA A 189 1.88 -7.14 4.59
N LEU A 190 1.11 -6.06 4.43
CA LEU A 190 0.49 -5.33 5.52
C LEU A 190 -0.99 -5.14 5.21
N TRP A 191 -1.85 -5.42 6.20
CA TRP A 191 -3.28 -5.31 6.08
C TRP A 191 -3.89 -4.64 7.32
N PRO A 192 -4.96 -3.85 7.18
CA PRO A 192 -5.60 -3.23 8.33
C PRO A 192 -6.50 -4.21 9.09
N ARG A 193 -6.57 -4.09 10.42
CA ARG A 193 -7.54 -4.78 11.27
C ARG A 193 -8.96 -4.27 11.07
N THR A 194 -9.08 -2.98 10.87
CA THR A 194 -10.36 -2.30 10.70
C THR A 194 -10.40 -1.55 9.37
N ALA A 195 -11.58 -1.23 8.88
CA ALA A 195 -11.73 -0.36 7.72
C ALA A 195 -10.89 0.92 7.88
N ILE A 196 -10.31 1.39 6.80
CA ILE A 196 -9.49 2.61 6.76
C ILE A 196 -10.25 3.70 6.01
N ALA A 197 -10.35 4.87 6.62
CA ALA A 197 -11.07 6.02 6.06
C ALA A 197 -10.38 6.53 4.78
N THR A 198 -10.82 5.99 3.66
CA THR A 198 -10.32 6.28 2.32
C THR A 198 -11.46 6.47 1.34
N ALA A 199 -11.17 7.06 0.18
CA ALA A 199 -12.15 7.16 -0.91
C ALA A 199 -12.73 5.80 -1.33
N ALA A 200 -12.00 4.69 -1.17
CA ALA A 200 -12.53 3.35 -1.44
C ALA A 200 -13.64 2.98 -0.46
N VAL A 201 -13.49 3.28 0.81
CA VAL A 201 -14.53 3.05 1.83
C VAL A 201 -15.71 3.99 1.61
N GLU A 202 -15.46 5.26 1.32
CA GLU A 202 -16.51 6.25 1.10
C GLU A 202 -17.39 5.94 -0.11
N PHE A 203 -16.77 5.58 -1.26
CA PHE A 203 -17.49 5.49 -2.54
C PHE A 203 -17.78 4.05 -3.00
N ALA A 204 -17.09 3.04 -2.50
CA ALA A 204 -17.24 1.67 -2.97
C ALA A 204 -17.71 0.67 -1.90
N LEU A 205 -17.66 1.00 -0.61
CA LEU A 205 -17.98 0.06 0.47
C LEU A 205 -19.19 0.50 1.29
N GLY A 206 -19.04 1.37 2.28
CA GLY A 206 -20.07 1.66 3.27
C GLY A 206 -20.39 3.14 3.47
N GLY A 207 -19.84 4.03 2.62
CA GLY A 207 -20.12 5.46 2.68
C GLY A 207 -19.68 6.12 4.00
N GLN A 208 -20.34 7.24 4.33
CA GLN A 208 -20.00 8.07 5.49
C GLN A 208 -20.15 7.33 6.84
N GLU A 209 -21.08 6.38 6.94
CA GLU A 209 -21.25 5.61 8.17
C GLU A 209 -20.03 4.70 8.44
N MET A 210 -19.57 4.00 7.40
CA MET A 210 -18.37 3.18 7.51
C MET A 210 -17.13 4.03 7.75
N MET A 211 -17.03 5.22 7.12
CA MET A 211 -15.95 6.19 7.35
C MET A 211 -15.84 6.56 8.83
N ARG A 212 -16.96 6.89 9.50
CA ARG A 212 -16.95 7.25 10.93
C ARG A 212 -16.50 6.12 11.83
N ARG A 213 -16.74 4.87 11.43
CA ARG A 213 -16.40 3.64 12.14
C ARG A 213 -15.09 3.02 11.67
N SER A 214 -14.21 3.83 11.08
CA SER A 214 -12.92 3.44 10.55
C SER A 214 -11.78 4.03 11.37
N ARG A 215 -10.59 3.52 11.14
CA ARG A 215 -9.33 4.18 11.52
C ARG A 215 -8.80 5.01 10.36
N THR A 216 -7.94 5.97 10.66
CA THR A 216 -7.29 6.82 9.67
C THR A 216 -6.12 6.10 9.00
N PRO A 217 -5.69 6.50 7.78
CA PRO A 217 -4.57 5.86 7.08
C PRO A 217 -3.22 5.89 7.82
N GLU A 218 -3.07 6.80 8.79
CA GLU A 218 -1.86 6.98 9.58
C GLU A 218 -1.48 5.71 10.37
N ILE A 219 -2.44 4.86 10.73
CA ILE A 219 -2.12 3.60 11.41
C ILE A 219 -1.28 2.68 10.53
N LEU A 220 -1.64 2.56 9.23
CA LEU A 220 -0.86 1.78 8.28
C LEU A 220 0.47 2.45 7.94
N ALA A 221 0.53 3.77 7.97
CA ALA A 221 1.76 4.52 7.72
C ALA A 221 2.77 4.31 8.85
N ASP A 222 2.35 4.36 10.11
CA ASP A 222 3.20 4.09 11.25
C ASP A 222 3.64 2.61 11.28
N ALA A 223 2.73 1.66 11.02
CA ALA A 223 3.06 0.24 10.90
C ALA A 223 4.06 -0.04 9.76
N ALA A 224 3.88 0.57 8.59
CA ALA A 224 4.81 0.45 7.46
C ALA A 224 6.21 0.98 7.81
N ALA A 225 6.30 2.13 8.49
CA ALA A 225 7.58 2.69 8.93
C ALA A 225 8.33 1.74 9.89
N ILE A 226 7.61 1.06 10.80
CA ILE A 226 8.18 0.02 11.66
C ILE A 226 8.72 -1.14 10.84
N VAL A 227 7.95 -1.63 9.86
CA VAL A 227 8.36 -2.75 9.00
C VAL A 227 9.62 -2.41 8.22
N PHE A 228 9.73 -1.22 7.64
CA PHE A 228 10.91 -0.79 6.88
C PHE A 228 12.16 -0.57 7.76
N GLY A 229 11.96 -0.48 9.06
CA GLY A 229 13.04 -0.42 10.02
C GLY A 229 13.61 -1.78 10.43
N LYS A 230 12.97 -2.89 10.09
CA LYS A 230 13.47 -4.25 10.39
C LYS A 230 14.60 -4.62 9.44
N ASP A 231 15.41 -5.60 9.83
CA ASP A 231 16.45 -6.14 8.97
C ASP A 231 15.84 -6.93 7.79
N ALA A 232 16.01 -6.43 6.57
CA ALA A 232 15.49 -7.05 5.36
C ALA A 232 15.99 -8.49 5.11
N LYS A 233 17.14 -8.87 5.68
CA LYS A 233 17.69 -10.22 5.52
C LYS A 233 16.91 -11.28 6.29
N THR A 234 16.27 -10.89 7.37
CA THR A 234 15.59 -11.80 8.31
C THR A 234 14.09 -11.58 8.39
N PHE A 235 13.60 -10.35 8.23
CA PHE A 235 12.20 -9.98 8.35
C PHE A 235 11.50 -9.99 6.99
N THR A 236 11.17 -11.18 6.48
CA THR A 236 10.56 -11.39 5.15
C THR A 236 9.55 -12.52 5.16
N GLY A 237 8.56 -12.46 4.26
CA GLY A 237 7.52 -13.49 4.12
C GLY A 237 6.38 -13.38 5.13
N ASN A 238 6.26 -12.23 5.80
CA ASN A 238 5.25 -12.01 6.83
C ASN A 238 3.97 -11.43 6.23
N PHE A 239 2.84 -11.84 6.80
CA PHE A 239 1.51 -11.27 6.57
C PHE A 239 1.09 -10.55 7.84
N LEU A 240 1.29 -9.24 7.86
CA LEU A 240 1.24 -8.39 9.04
C LEU A 240 -0.11 -7.69 9.14
N ILE A 241 -0.58 -7.48 10.37
CA ILE A 241 -1.74 -6.65 10.66
C ILE A 241 -1.26 -5.38 11.38
N ASP A 242 -1.80 -4.24 11.00
CA ASP A 242 -1.36 -2.92 11.43
C ASP A 242 -1.27 -2.77 12.95
N ASP A 243 -2.32 -3.13 13.67
CA ASP A 243 -2.38 -3.02 15.13
C ASP A 243 -1.44 -4.01 15.84
N GLU A 244 -1.20 -5.19 15.27
CA GLU A 244 -0.25 -6.17 15.80
C GLU A 244 1.20 -5.67 15.63
N VAL A 245 1.52 -5.03 14.49
CA VAL A 245 2.83 -4.42 14.26
C VAL A 245 3.10 -3.32 15.29
N LEU A 246 2.10 -2.46 15.55
CA LEU A 246 2.22 -1.39 16.54
C LEU A 246 2.36 -1.96 17.96
N ALA A 247 1.53 -2.94 18.32
CA ALA A 247 1.58 -3.58 19.63
C ALA A 247 2.92 -4.26 19.92
N ALA A 248 3.56 -4.86 18.90
CA ALA A 248 4.90 -5.45 19.04
C ALA A 248 5.99 -4.43 19.39
N GLU A 249 5.78 -3.14 19.08
CA GLU A 249 6.65 -2.02 19.48
C GLU A 249 6.15 -1.29 20.75
N GLY A 250 5.17 -1.85 21.46
CA GLY A 250 4.62 -1.29 22.69
C GLY A 250 3.59 -0.16 22.47
N ILE A 251 3.15 0.08 21.24
CA ILE A 251 2.13 1.08 20.89
C ILE A 251 0.76 0.41 20.96
N THR A 252 0.12 0.46 22.13
CA THR A 252 -1.18 -0.18 22.39
C THR A 252 -2.35 0.79 22.45
N ASP A 253 -2.10 2.08 22.68
CA ASP A 253 -3.11 3.13 22.56
C ASP A 253 -3.28 3.55 21.11
N LEU A 254 -4.41 3.16 20.51
CA LEU A 254 -4.76 3.43 19.12
C LEU A 254 -5.83 4.51 18.95
N GLU A 255 -6.14 5.25 20.03
CA GLU A 255 -7.20 6.28 20.02
C GLU A 255 -6.95 7.36 18.97
N LYS A 256 -5.70 7.78 18.80
CA LYS A 256 -5.31 8.81 17.80
C LYS A 256 -5.61 8.43 16.34
N TYR A 257 -5.83 7.14 16.07
CA TYR A 257 -6.14 6.66 14.70
C TYR A 257 -7.64 6.53 14.43
N LYS A 258 -8.51 6.71 15.42
CA LYS A 258 -9.96 6.65 15.21
C LYS A 258 -10.46 7.90 14.49
N VAL A 259 -11.27 7.70 13.45
CA VAL A 259 -11.93 8.83 12.76
C VAL A 259 -12.91 9.55 13.71
N THR A 260 -13.61 8.77 14.55
CA THR A 260 -14.49 9.31 15.59
C THR A 260 -13.83 9.09 16.95
N PRO A 261 -13.28 10.15 17.59
CA PRO A 261 -12.68 10.04 18.90
C PRO A 261 -13.66 9.50 19.95
N GLY A 262 -13.19 8.64 20.85
CA GLY A 262 -13.98 8.04 21.92
C GLY A 262 -14.89 6.88 21.49
N MET A 263 -14.92 6.52 20.20
CA MET A 263 -15.64 5.32 19.72
C MET A 263 -14.99 4.06 20.30
N LYS A 264 -15.79 3.12 20.78
CA LYS A 264 -15.27 1.85 21.30
C LYS A 264 -14.72 0.99 20.16
N ASP A 265 -13.69 0.17 20.46
CA ASP A 265 -13.05 -0.68 19.45
C ASP A 265 -14.02 -1.72 18.85
N GLU A 266 -15.01 -2.17 19.63
CA GLU A 266 -16.05 -3.11 19.16
C GLU A 266 -17.02 -2.47 18.16
N GLU A 267 -17.08 -1.15 18.11
CA GLU A 267 -17.95 -0.39 17.19
C GLU A 267 -17.27 -0.12 15.85
N LEU A 268 -15.93 -0.28 15.79
CA LEU A 268 -15.19 -0.15 14.54
C LEU A 268 -15.54 -1.28 13.57
N VAL A 269 -15.60 -0.96 12.29
CA VAL A 269 -15.85 -1.97 11.24
C VAL A 269 -14.58 -2.77 11.02
N ARG A 270 -14.61 -4.08 11.21
CA ARG A 270 -13.50 -4.97 10.84
C ARG A 270 -13.32 -4.97 9.32
N ASP A 271 -12.08 -5.04 8.88
CA ASP A 271 -11.76 -5.19 7.46
C ASP A 271 -11.93 -6.66 7.01
N PHE A 272 -11.89 -6.88 5.70
CA PHE A 272 -11.91 -8.22 5.12
C PHE A 272 -10.66 -9.03 5.53
N PHE A 273 -10.80 -10.34 5.59
CA PHE A 273 -9.70 -11.32 5.76
C PHE A 273 -9.10 -11.40 7.18
N VAL A 274 -9.66 -10.66 8.14
CA VAL A 274 -9.21 -10.62 9.54
C VAL A 274 -10.32 -10.81 10.56
#